data_e6f165f9799f3c64891be7bbaf6a3492
#
_entry.id   e6f165f9799f3c64891be7bbaf6a3492
#
_cell.length_a   1.000
_cell.length_b   1.000
_cell.length_c   1.000
_cell.angle_alpha   90.00
_cell.angle_beta   90.00
_cell.angle_gamma   90.00
#
_symmetry.space_group_name_H-M   'P 1'
#
loop_
_entity.id
_entity.type
_entity.pdbx_description
1 polymer ?
#
loop_
_entity_poly.entity_id
_entity_poly.type
_entity_poly.pdbx_seq_one_letter_code
_entity_poly.pdbx_strand_id
1 'polypeptide(L)'
;MDLPEAWAGRGAWTVLDTDFQNGQRFLNLWRAWQRDPRRPRLLHYVGIASVVPRVDVHDSAPDDEGRSLARVLAAQLLDRGAGFHRILLNQAQVSLTLCIGDAQGMLGEQVFQADTLLCAAPADKWAVQLLARRCKRGSRFWMDTTPQHGATVTPETQLPALLQATGFELDPAAPVNALSGSFNPRWNIPTSRTPSSHVAQVASRCAIVGAGIAGASVAHALARRGWQVTVFDQEVRPAGGASGLPAGLAVPHVSADDNPRSRLSRSGTRLLAQHADRLLVRGQDWEPSGVLEKRPDGGALWHPQACWIKPAALVQAWLASPEIAFVGNTQIAALQRSDELWTLHDPQGLDLGRYAVVVLANAMGCAALLKGSGPGVQLKADLLAKL
;
A
#
# COMPACT_ATOMS: atom_id res chain seq x y z
N MET A 1 18.01 -16.61 -7.57
CA MET A 1 17.96 -15.14 -7.49
C MET A 1 18.56 -14.72 -6.15
N ASP A 2 19.66 -14.00 -6.17
CA ASP A 2 20.32 -13.53 -4.95
C ASP A 2 19.69 -12.21 -4.48
N LEU A 3 18.58 -12.29 -3.75
CA LEU A 3 17.85 -11.16 -3.25
C LEU A 3 18.58 -10.41 -2.13
N PRO A 4 19.28 -11.05 -1.18
CA PRO A 4 20.04 -10.35 -0.15
C PRO A 4 21.04 -9.33 -0.69
N GLU A 5 21.71 -9.64 -1.78
CA GLU A 5 22.61 -8.67 -2.41
C GLU A 5 21.86 -7.55 -3.17
N ALA A 6 20.74 -7.89 -3.79
CA ALA A 6 19.97 -6.96 -4.59
C ALA A 6 19.32 -5.85 -3.76
N TRP A 7 18.83 -6.17 -2.56
CA TRP A 7 18.11 -5.22 -1.70
C TRP A 7 18.98 -4.54 -0.63
N ALA A 8 20.25 -4.98 -0.47
CA ALA A 8 21.14 -4.42 0.53
C ALA A 8 21.25 -2.90 0.41
N GLY A 9 21.09 -2.19 1.53
CA GLY A 9 21.17 -0.73 1.58
C GLY A 9 19.95 0.01 0.99
N ARG A 10 18.91 -0.71 0.56
CA ARG A 10 17.67 -0.07 0.09
C ARG A 10 16.72 0.20 1.25
N GLY A 11 16.04 1.35 1.22
CA GLY A 11 15.01 1.69 2.22
C GLY A 11 13.73 0.87 2.06
N ALA A 12 13.39 0.48 0.83
CA ALA A 12 12.24 -0.34 0.50
C ALA A 12 12.54 -1.24 -0.70
N TRP A 13 11.87 -2.38 -0.77
CA TRP A 13 11.92 -3.33 -1.87
C TRP A 13 10.51 -3.77 -2.25
N THR A 14 10.20 -3.70 -3.54
CA THR A 14 8.88 -4.07 -4.07
C THR A 14 8.98 -5.31 -4.94
N VAL A 15 8.18 -6.33 -4.64
CA VAL A 15 8.05 -7.56 -5.41
C VAL A 15 6.66 -7.64 -6.01
N LEU A 16 6.59 -7.94 -7.30
CA LEU A 16 5.36 -8.33 -7.98
C LEU A 16 5.43 -9.83 -8.27
N ASP A 17 4.44 -10.57 -7.80
CA ASP A 17 4.23 -11.99 -8.09
C ASP A 17 2.88 -12.15 -8.79
N THR A 18 2.90 -12.46 -10.07
CA THR A 18 1.66 -12.60 -10.87
C THR A 18 1.03 -13.98 -10.77
N ASP A 19 1.63 -14.88 -9.98
CA ASP A 19 1.16 -16.24 -9.77
C ASP A 19 1.35 -16.62 -8.29
N PHE A 20 0.56 -15.99 -7.42
CA PHE A 20 0.72 -16.11 -5.95
C PHE A 20 0.39 -17.52 -5.43
N GLN A 21 -0.47 -18.28 -6.13
CA GLN A 21 -0.86 -19.65 -5.79
C GLN A 21 -1.16 -19.85 -4.29
N ASN A 22 -0.38 -20.72 -3.62
CA ASN A 22 -0.48 -21.02 -2.19
C ASN A 22 0.35 -20.08 -1.30
N GLY A 23 1.02 -19.06 -1.88
CA GLY A 23 1.85 -18.10 -1.15
C GLY A 23 3.24 -18.57 -0.77
N GLN A 24 3.69 -19.72 -1.28
CA GLN A 24 5.00 -20.29 -0.92
C GLN A 24 6.17 -19.37 -1.26
N ARG A 25 6.12 -18.71 -2.45
CA ARG A 25 7.16 -17.74 -2.84
C ARG A 25 7.22 -16.56 -1.87
N PHE A 26 6.06 -16.08 -1.44
CA PHE A 26 5.97 -15.01 -0.44
C PHE A 26 6.54 -15.46 0.92
N LEU A 27 6.17 -16.63 1.41
CA LEU A 27 6.66 -17.17 2.69
C LEU A 27 8.19 -17.31 2.69
N ASN A 28 8.75 -17.85 1.62
CA ASN A 28 10.20 -17.98 1.46
C ASN A 28 10.91 -16.63 1.45
N LEU A 29 10.34 -15.64 0.74
CA LEU A 29 10.90 -14.29 0.68
C LEU A 29 10.77 -13.57 2.01
N TRP A 30 9.62 -13.68 2.68
CA TRP A 30 9.39 -13.08 4.00
C TRP A 30 10.39 -13.62 5.03
N ARG A 31 10.61 -14.92 5.03
CA ARG A 31 11.61 -15.57 5.88
C ARG A 31 13.03 -15.10 5.57
N ALA A 32 13.41 -15.04 4.29
CA ALA A 32 14.71 -14.52 3.87
C ALA A 32 14.90 -13.07 4.32
N TRP A 33 13.87 -12.24 4.19
CA TRP A 33 13.86 -10.86 4.67
C TRP A 33 14.07 -10.77 6.19
N GLN A 34 13.41 -11.63 6.98
CA GLN A 34 13.58 -11.62 8.44
C GLN A 34 15.01 -11.96 8.87
N ARG A 35 15.66 -12.85 8.16
CA ARG A 35 16.99 -13.37 8.48
C ARG A 35 18.15 -12.49 7.99
N ASP A 36 17.91 -11.62 7.01
CA ASP A 36 18.96 -10.78 6.45
C ASP A 36 19.16 -9.49 7.27
N PRO A 37 20.34 -9.28 7.89
CA PRO A 37 20.63 -8.06 8.63
C PRO A 37 20.72 -6.82 7.71
N ARG A 38 20.96 -6.97 6.41
CA ARG A 38 21.02 -5.91 5.41
C ARG A 38 19.69 -5.69 4.69
N ARG A 39 18.60 -6.29 5.20
CA ARG A 39 17.26 -6.20 4.62
C ARG A 39 16.79 -4.75 4.47
N PRO A 40 15.96 -4.45 3.46
CA PRO A 40 15.28 -3.17 3.36
C PRO A 40 14.34 -2.98 4.56
N ARG A 41 14.20 -1.74 5.00
CA ARG A 41 13.28 -1.41 6.10
C ARG A 41 11.84 -1.81 5.80
N LEU A 42 11.42 -1.72 4.53
CA LEU A 42 10.09 -2.09 4.07
C LEU A 42 10.18 -3.10 2.93
N LEU A 43 9.41 -4.17 3.06
CA LEU A 43 9.13 -5.12 2.00
C LEU A 43 7.68 -4.95 1.54
N HIS A 44 7.50 -4.59 0.28
CA HIS A 44 6.20 -4.54 -0.37
C HIS A 44 6.06 -5.73 -1.32
N TYR A 45 5.14 -6.63 -1.04
CA TYR A 45 4.85 -7.76 -1.91
C TYR A 45 3.45 -7.60 -2.49
N VAL A 46 3.35 -7.63 -3.81
CA VAL A 46 2.08 -7.61 -4.53
C VAL A 46 1.91 -8.98 -5.18
N GLY A 47 0.94 -9.73 -4.67
CA GLY A 47 0.60 -11.05 -5.19
C GLY A 47 -0.71 -11.01 -5.96
N ILE A 48 -0.76 -11.61 -7.14
CA ILE A 48 -1.98 -11.78 -7.94
C ILE A 48 -2.40 -13.23 -7.87
N ALA A 49 -3.67 -13.47 -7.58
CA ALA A 49 -4.27 -14.80 -7.52
C ALA A 49 -5.64 -14.79 -8.20
N SER A 50 -5.96 -15.81 -9.00
CA SER A 50 -7.27 -15.92 -9.64
C SER A 50 -8.39 -16.26 -8.66
N VAL A 51 -8.04 -16.96 -7.58
CA VAL A 51 -8.94 -17.36 -6.48
C VAL A 51 -8.28 -17.07 -5.14
N VAL A 52 -9.06 -17.13 -4.07
CA VAL A 52 -8.52 -16.97 -2.71
C VAL A 52 -7.47 -18.05 -2.43
N PRO A 53 -6.21 -17.67 -2.14
CA PRO A 53 -5.16 -18.65 -1.90
C PRO A 53 -5.44 -19.49 -0.66
N ARG A 54 -5.12 -20.77 -0.74
CA ARG A 54 -5.10 -21.67 0.41
C ARG A 54 -3.67 -21.98 0.79
N VAL A 55 -3.30 -21.60 1.99
CA VAL A 55 -1.97 -21.87 2.55
C VAL A 55 -2.04 -23.16 3.34
N ASP A 56 -1.35 -24.20 2.88
CA ASP A 56 -1.18 -25.40 3.66
C ASP A 56 -0.05 -25.19 4.67
N VAL A 57 -0.40 -25.21 5.95
CA VAL A 57 0.56 -24.97 7.04
C VAL A 57 1.58 -26.10 7.17
N HIS A 58 1.18 -27.34 6.85
CA HIS A 58 2.05 -28.49 7.00
C HIS A 58 3.05 -28.62 5.84
N ASP A 59 2.58 -28.37 4.62
CA ASP A 59 3.42 -28.51 3.41
C ASP A 59 4.26 -27.27 3.12
N SER A 60 3.89 -26.11 3.72
CA SER A 60 4.55 -24.84 3.43
C SER A 60 5.98 -24.69 3.97
N ALA A 61 6.39 -25.49 4.95
CA ALA A 61 7.75 -25.46 5.45
C ALA A 61 8.13 -26.69 6.30
N PRO A 62 9.37 -27.17 6.16
CA PRO A 62 9.86 -28.32 6.92
C PRO A 62 10.13 -28.01 8.40
N ASP A 63 10.28 -26.73 8.76
CA ASP A 63 10.64 -26.29 10.12
C ASP A 63 9.53 -25.47 10.81
N ASP A 64 9.66 -25.30 12.12
CA ASP A 64 8.66 -24.63 12.96
C ASP A 64 8.51 -23.13 12.65
N GLU A 65 9.60 -22.46 12.26
CA GLU A 65 9.56 -21.05 11.90
C GLU A 65 8.69 -20.84 10.65
N GLY A 66 8.96 -21.63 9.60
CA GLY A 66 8.18 -21.53 8.36
C GLY A 66 6.70 -21.89 8.58
N ARG A 67 6.41 -22.93 9.40
CA ARG A 67 5.03 -23.26 9.78
C ARG A 67 4.36 -22.13 10.58
N SER A 68 5.12 -21.43 11.43
CA SER A 68 4.60 -20.26 12.15
C SER A 68 4.20 -19.14 11.19
N LEU A 69 5.06 -18.81 10.20
CA LEU A 69 4.74 -17.80 9.18
C LEU A 69 3.53 -18.21 8.33
N ALA A 70 3.45 -19.48 7.96
CA ALA A 70 2.32 -20.02 7.20
C ALA A 70 1.00 -19.91 7.98
N ARG A 71 0.99 -20.19 9.29
CA ARG A 71 -0.20 -20.00 10.16
C ARG A 71 -0.63 -18.53 10.20
N VAL A 72 0.33 -17.62 10.37
CA VAL A 72 0.03 -16.17 10.37
C VAL A 72 -0.58 -15.74 9.03
N LEU A 73 -0.01 -16.19 7.91
CA LEU A 73 -0.55 -15.87 6.59
C LEU A 73 -1.94 -16.48 6.39
N ALA A 74 -2.13 -17.77 6.71
CA ALA A 74 -3.40 -18.47 6.58
C ALA A 74 -4.53 -17.76 7.34
N ALA A 75 -4.27 -17.34 8.58
CA ALA A 75 -5.23 -16.58 9.38
C ALA A 75 -5.64 -15.25 8.75
N GLN A 76 -4.71 -14.60 8.05
CA GLN A 76 -4.98 -13.33 7.36
C GLN A 76 -5.75 -13.52 6.04
N LEU A 77 -5.81 -14.71 5.49
CA LEU A 77 -6.50 -15.01 4.23
C LEU A 77 -7.96 -15.41 4.42
N LEU A 78 -8.39 -15.67 5.64
CA LEU A 78 -9.77 -16.04 5.94
C LEU A 78 -10.76 -14.94 5.46
N ASP A 79 -11.90 -15.37 4.94
CA ASP A 79 -13.01 -14.52 4.51
C ASP A 79 -12.61 -13.42 3.50
N ARG A 80 -11.60 -13.68 2.65
CA ARG A 80 -11.25 -12.80 1.53
C ARG A 80 -12.12 -13.16 0.34
N GLY A 81 -12.52 -12.15 -0.41
CA GLY A 81 -13.19 -12.28 -1.70
C GLY A 81 -12.36 -11.64 -2.82
N ALA A 82 -12.93 -11.52 -4.01
CA ALA A 82 -12.31 -10.79 -5.12
C ALA A 82 -12.00 -9.33 -4.72
N GLY A 83 -10.92 -8.76 -5.29
CA GLY A 83 -10.49 -7.38 -5.06
C GLY A 83 -9.09 -7.27 -4.44
N PHE A 84 -8.81 -6.08 -3.89
CA PHE A 84 -7.50 -5.73 -3.33
C PHE A 84 -7.50 -5.84 -1.81
N HIS A 85 -6.55 -6.59 -1.26
CA HIS A 85 -6.41 -6.81 0.18
C HIS A 85 -5.02 -6.43 0.65
N ARG A 86 -4.92 -5.44 1.53
CA ARG A 86 -3.67 -5.08 2.20
C ARG A 86 -3.56 -5.83 3.51
N ILE A 87 -2.48 -6.58 3.68
CA ILE A 87 -2.14 -7.33 4.89
C ILE A 87 -0.81 -6.79 5.41
N LEU A 88 -0.77 -6.43 6.68
CA LEU A 88 0.43 -5.92 7.34
C LEU A 88 1.02 -6.97 8.27
N LEU A 89 2.28 -7.27 8.09
CA LEU A 89 3.04 -8.28 8.81
C LEU A 89 4.32 -7.66 9.40
N ASN A 90 4.95 -8.33 10.36
CA ASN A 90 6.20 -7.84 10.98
C ASN A 90 6.11 -6.37 11.42
N GLN A 91 5.17 -6.06 12.30
CA GLN A 91 4.94 -4.67 12.72
C GLN A 91 4.73 -3.72 11.53
N ALA A 92 4.10 -4.23 10.46
CA ALA A 92 3.83 -3.59 9.18
C ALA A 92 5.09 -3.16 8.40
N GLN A 93 6.26 -3.74 8.67
CA GLN A 93 7.45 -3.61 7.83
C GLN A 93 7.34 -4.47 6.56
N VAL A 94 6.57 -5.55 6.62
CA VAL A 94 6.20 -6.38 5.47
C VAL A 94 4.75 -6.13 5.13
N SER A 95 4.48 -5.73 3.91
CA SER A 95 3.11 -5.50 3.43
C SER A 95 2.84 -6.41 2.24
N LEU A 96 1.87 -7.29 2.37
CA LEU A 96 1.32 -8.07 1.27
C LEU A 96 0.07 -7.37 0.73
N THR A 97 0.09 -6.99 -0.54
CA THR A 97 -1.10 -6.61 -1.29
C THR A 97 -1.52 -7.79 -2.13
N LEU A 98 -2.57 -8.47 -1.70
CA LEU A 98 -3.13 -9.59 -2.45
C LEU A 98 -4.25 -9.07 -3.35
N CYS A 99 -4.10 -9.30 -4.65
CA CYS A 99 -5.05 -8.94 -5.70
C CYS A 99 -5.74 -10.22 -6.16
N ILE A 100 -7.03 -10.39 -5.85
CA ILE A 100 -7.78 -11.60 -6.16
C ILE A 100 -8.74 -11.30 -7.30
N GLY A 101 -8.52 -11.93 -8.45
CA GLY A 101 -9.32 -11.73 -9.66
C GLY A 101 -8.57 -12.06 -10.93
N ASP A 102 -9.10 -11.62 -12.07
CA ASP A 102 -8.43 -11.75 -13.35
C ASP A 102 -7.06 -11.09 -13.37
N ALA A 103 -6.03 -11.82 -13.76
CA ALA A 103 -4.65 -11.36 -13.66
C ALA A 103 -4.37 -10.12 -14.53
N GLN A 104 -4.93 -10.03 -15.74
CA GLN A 104 -4.76 -8.88 -16.62
C GLN A 104 -5.43 -7.64 -16.05
N GLY A 105 -6.68 -7.76 -15.58
CA GLY A 105 -7.43 -6.67 -14.94
C GLY A 105 -6.73 -6.20 -13.68
N MET A 106 -6.37 -7.13 -12.78
CA MET A 106 -5.68 -6.80 -11.53
C MET A 106 -4.33 -6.10 -11.79
N LEU A 107 -3.55 -6.57 -12.75
CA LEU A 107 -2.28 -5.96 -13.12
C LEU A 107 -2.46 -4.61 -13.81
N GLY A 108 -3.51 -4.46 -14.63
CA GLY A 108 -3.84 -3.22 -15.34
C GLY A 108 -4.18 -2.06 -14.39
N GLU A 109 -4.83 -2.33 -13.28
CA GLU A 109 -5.24 -1.35 -12.28
C GLU A 109 -4.09 -0.91 -11.33
N GLN A 110 -2.92 -1.58 -11.37
CA GLN A 110 -1.79 -1.23 -10.51
C GLN A 110 -1.03 -0.01 -11.05
N VAL A 111 -0.57 0.86 -10.13
CA VAL A 111 0.25 2.02 -10.44
C VAL A 111 1.50 2.00 -9.55
N PHE A 112 2.38 1.04 -9.78
CA PHE A 112 3.67 0.95 -9.09
C PHE A 112 4.71 0.33 -10.01
N GLN A 113 5.97 0.37 -9.60
CA GLN A 113 7.08 -0.31 -10.25
C GLN A 113 7.75 -1.26 -9.26
N ALA A 114 7.95 -2.50 -9.68
CA ALA A 114 8.61 -3.53 -8.89
C ALA A 114 10.13 -3.49 -9.04
N ASP A 115 10.84 -3.86 -7.98
CA ASP A 115 12.26 -4.17 -7.99
C ASP A 115 12.52 -5.61 -8.48
N THR A 116 11.56 -6.50 -8.16
CA THR A 116 11.58 -7.92 -8.55
C THR A 116 10.24 -8.31 -9.13
N LEU A 117 10.28 -9.02 -10.25
CA LEU A 117 9.13 -9.65 -10.89
C LEU A 117 9.26 -11.16 -10.77
N LEU A 118 8.26 -11.80 -10.17
CA LEU A 118 8.06 -13.24 -10.14
C LEU A 118 6.80 -13.54 -10.96
N CYS A 119 6.88 -14.40 -11.96
CA CYS A 119 5.73 -14.69 -12.79
C CYS A 119 5.78 -16.11 -13.36
N ALA A 120 4.62 -16.62 -13.76
CA ALA A 120 4.52 -17.71 -14.71
C ALA A 120 4.72 -17.20 -16.14
N ALA A 121 4.89 -18.10 -17.08
CA ALA A 121 5.01 -17.74 -18.50
C ALA A 121 3.74 -16.99 -18.95
N PRO A 122 3.90 -15.78 -19.57
CA PRO A 122 2.76 -14.98 -20.00
C PRO A 122 2.05 -15.61 -21.19
N ALA A 123 0.73 -15.42 -21.25
CA ALA A 123 -0.10 -16.01 -22.30
C ALA A 123 0.15 -15.40 -23.69
N ASP A 124 0.53 -14.11 -23.74
CA ASP A 124 0.66 -13.37 -24.98
C ASP A 124 1.57 -12.14 -24.88
N LYS A 125 1.76 -11.47 -26.00
CA LYS A 125 2.52 -10.22 -26.10
C LYS A 125 2.00 -9.10 -25.20
N TRP A 126 0.69 -9.00 -24.99
CA TRP A 126 0.09 -7.96 -24.19
C TRP A 126 0.39 -8.18 -22.70
N ALA A 127 0.37 -9.43 -22.26
CA ALA A 127 0.77 -9.80 -20.91
C ALA A 127 2.25 -9.41 -20.65
N VAL A 128 3.16 -9.71 -21.58
CA VAL A 128 4.57 -9.28 -21.47
C VAL A 128 4.71 -7.76 -21.39
N GLN A 129 3.96 -7.01 -22.18
CA GLN A 129 3.97 -5.55 -22.11
C GLN A 129 3.42 -5.00 -20.79
N LEU A 130 2.39 -5.63 -20.21
CA LEU A 130 1.88 -5.26 -18.90
C LEU A 130 2.93 -5.49 -17.82
N LEU A 131 3.65 -6.62 -17.86
CA LEU A 131 4.75 -6.90 -16.95
C LEU A 131 5.87 -5.86 -17.08
N ALA A 132 6.29 -5.54 -18.30
CA ALA A 132 7.32 -4.52 -18.56
C ALA A 132 6.95 -3.15 -18.00
N ARG A 133 5.66 -2.75 -18.07
CA ARG A 133 5.18 -1.50 -17.48
C ARG A 133 5.25 -1.47 -15.96
N ARG A 134 5.32 -2.63 -15.30
CA ARG A 134 5.47 -2.75 -13.84
C ARG A 134 6.92 -2.88 -13.39
N CYS A 135 7.87 -2.88 -14.32
CA CYS A 135 9.29 -2.90 -14.03
C CYS A 135 9.89 -1.49 -14.14
N LYS A 136 10.86 -1.19 -13.31
CA LYS A 136 11.78 -0.07 -13.46
C LYS A 136 13.10 -0.57 -14.05
N ARG A 137 13.92 0.33 -14.57
CA ARG A 137 15.26 -0.06 -15.08
C ARG A 137 16.06 -0.76 -13.95
N GLY A 138 16.63 -1.92 -14.26
CA GLY A 138 17.36 -2.76 -13.32
C GLY A 138 16.48 -3.70 -12.49
N SER A 139 15.15 -3.73 -12.71
CA SER A 139 14.29 -4.73 -12.05
C SER A 139 14.73 -6.13 -12.43
N ARG A 140 14.88 -7.01 -11.45
CA ARG A 140 15.17 -8.42 -11.69
C ARG A 140 13.89 -9.19 -11.96
N PHE A 141 13.95 -10.22 -12.80
CA PHE A 141 12.81 -11.09 -12.99
C PHE A 141 13.18 -12.56 -12.90
N TRP A 142 12.20 -13.35 -12.48
CA TRP A 142 12.20 -14.80 -12.50
C TRP A 142 10.86 -15.28 -13.04
N MET A 143 10.91 -16.04 -14.12
CA MET A 143 9.74 -16.55 -14.80
C MET A 143 9.80 -18.08 -14.83
N ASP A 144 8.80 -18.71 -14.23
CA ASP A 144 8.64 -20.15 -14.30
C ASP A 144 8.03 -20.51 -15.66
N THR A 145 8.73 -21.33 -16.43
CA THR A 145 8.28 -21.80 -17.74
C THR A 145 7.69 -23.20 -17.71
N THR A 146 7.54 -23.80 -16.52
CA THR A 146 6.90 -25.10 -16.36
C THR A 146 5.47 -25.03 -16.87
N PRO A 147 5.06 -25.91 -17.82
CA PRO A 147 3.70 -25.90 -18.35
C PRO A 147 2.67 -26.12 -17.25
N GLN A 148 1.78 -25.16 -17.05
CA GLN A 148 0.64 -25.31 -16.16
C GLN A 148 -0.53 -25.97 -16.92
N HIS A 149 -1.18 -26.96 -16.32
CA HIS A 149 -2.31 -27.66 -16.94
C HIS A 149 -3.42 -26.66 -17.31
N GLY A 150 -3.77 -26.61 -18.61
CA GLY A 150 -4.86 -25.79 -19.12
C GLY A 150 -4.55 -24.33 -19.42
N ALA A 151 -3.33 -23.86 -19.23
CA ALA A 151 -2.95 -22.48 -19.58
C ALA A 151 -2.54 -22.39 -21.07
N THR A 152 -3.09 -21.41 -21.78
CA THR A 152 -2.58 -21.00 -23.09
C THR A 152 -1.32 -20.17 -22.83
N VAL A 153 -0.15 -20.71 -23.17
CA VAL A 153 1.15 -19.99 -22.99
C VAL A 153 1.73 -19.64 -24.34
N THR A 154 2.46 -18.54 -24.39
CA THR A 154 3.29 -18.20 -25.56
C THR A 154 4.25 -19.38 -25.81
N PRO A 155 4.41 -19.86 -27.06
CA PRO A 155 5.33 -20.93 -27.37
C PRO A 155 6.72 -20.64 -26.80
N GLU A 156 7.31 -21.62 -26.10
CA GLU A 156 8.62 -21.48 -25.45
C GLU A 156 9.71 -20.94 -26.40
N THR A 157 9.62 -21.29 -27.69
CA THR A 157 10.54 -20.82 -28.71
C THR A 157 10.43 -19.33 -29.03
N GLN A 158 9.28 -18.69 -28.76
CA GLN A 158 9.03 -17.27 -29.07
C GLN A 158 9.18 -16.37 -27.83
N LEU A 159 9.04 -16.92 -26.63
CA LEU A 159 9.03 -16.16 -25.40
C LEU A 159 10.34 -15.39 -25.12
N PRO A 160 11.55 -15.98 -25.31
CA PRO A 160 12.81 -15.25 -25.15
C PRO A 160 12.93 -14.04 -26.07
N ALA A 161 12.60 -14.20 -27.34
CA ALA A 161 12.64 -13.11 -28.34
C ALA A 161 11.65 -11.99 -27.99
N LEU A 162 10.46 -12.36 -27.52
CA LEU A 162 9.42 -11.42 -27.10
C LEU A 162 9.83 -10.62 -25.85
N LEU A 163 10.44 -11.28 -24.86
CA LEU A 163 10.99 -10.62 -23.68
C LEU A 163 12.09 -9.63 -24.05
N GLN A 164 13.04 -10.05 -24.89
CA GLN A 164 14.11 -9.18 -25.37
C GLN A 164 13.57 -7.98 -26.16
N ALA A 165 12.59 -8.17 -27.02
CA ALA A 165 11.94 -7.10 -27.77
C ALA A 165 11.20 -6.10 -26.85
N THR A 166 10.79 -6.52 -25.66
CA THR A 166 10.13 -5.67 -24.65
C THR A 166 11.09 -5.13 -23.59
N GLY A 167 12.39 -5.31 -23.74
CA GLY A 167 13.42 -4.69 -22.90
C GLY A 167 13.94 -5.55 -21.76
N PHE A 168 13.62 -6.84 -21.73
CA PHE A 168 14.21 -7.78 -20.78
C PHE A 168 15.54 -8.33 -21.33
N GLU A 169 16.56 -8.34 -20.52
CA GLU A 169 17.84 -9.01 -20.78
C GLU A 169 17.82 -10.35 -20.05
N LEU A 170 18.09 -11.43 -20.78
CA LEU A 170 18.03 -12.79 -20.25
C LEU A 170 19.40 -13.21 -19.69
N ASP A 171 19.37 -13.90 -18.56
CA ASP A 171 20.54 -14.53 -17.98
C ASP A 171 20.75 -15.89 -18.64
N PRO A 172 21.90 -16.11 -19.34
CA PRO A 172 22.18 -17.38 -19.99
C PRO A 172 22.42 -18.53 -19.01
N ALA A 173 22.66 -18.24 -17.73
CA ALA A 173 22.85 -19.23 -16.68
C ALA A 173 21.54 -19.64 -15.98
N ALA A 174 20.39 -19.20 -16.49
CA ALA A 174 19.09 -19.58 -15.94
C ALA A 174 18.85 -21.10 -16.03
N PRO A 175 18.17 -21.73 -15.05
CA PRO A 175 17.78 -23.13 -15.13
C PRO A 175 16.89 -23.43 -16.34
N VAL A 176 16.89 -24.69 -16.79
CA VAL A 176 16.15 -25.16 -17.98
C VAL A 176 14.64 -24.82 -17.92
N ASN A 177 14.03 -24.84 -16.73
CA ASN A 177 12.59 -24.61 -16.53
C ASN A 177 12.27 -23.18 -16.09
N ALA A 178 13.20 -22.24 -16.27
CA ALA A 178 12.98 -20.85 -15.89
C ALA A 178 13.73 -19.91 -16.81
N LEU A 179 13.15 -18.71 -16.97
CA LEU A 179 13.86 -17.57 -17.54
C LEU A 179 14.10 -16.54 -16.44
N SER A 180 15.32 -16.05 -16.37
CA SER A 180 15.69 -14.99 -15.42
C SER A 180 16.53 -13.92 -16.09
N GLY A 181 16.66 -12.78 -15.40
CA GLY A 181 17.47 -11.68 -15.91
C GLY A 181 17.04 -10.34 -15.32
N SER A 182 17.21 -9.28 -16.11
CA SER A 182 16.87 -7.92 -15.71
C SER A 182 16.04 -7.19 -16.77
N PHE A 183 15.27 -6.20 -16.32
CA PHE A 183 14.58 -5.28 -17.22
C PHE A 183 15.47 -4.06 -17.49
N ASN A 184 16.00 -3.97 -18.68
CA ASN A 184 16.92 -2.89 -19.07
C ASN A 184 16.65 -2.43 -20.52
N PRO A 185 15.51 -1.76 -20.77
CA PRO A 185 15.13 -1.35 -22.11
C PRO A 185 16.12 -0.31 -22.67
N ARG A 186 16.38 -0.40 -23.97
CA ARG A 186 17.25 0.55 -24.72
C ARG A 186 16.63 1.93 -24.88
N TRP A 187 15.30 2.05 -24.71
CA TRP A 187 14.55 3.30 -24.77
C TRP A 187 14.35 3.90 -23.39
N ASN A 188 14.06 5.19 -23.35
CA ASN A 188 13.66 5.84 -22.10
C ASN A 188 12.28 5.34 -21.69
N ILE A 189 12.17 4.83 -20.48
CA ILE A 189 10.87 4.47 -19.90
C ILE A 189 10.10 5.79 -19.72
N PRO A 190 8.94 5.99 -20.36
CA PRO A 190 8.16 7.20 -20.14
C PRO A 190 7.78 7.26 -18.66
N THR A 191 8.34 8.22 -17.95
CA THR A 191 7.78 8.63 -16.68
C THR A 191 6.37 9.13 -16.98
N SER A 192 5.36 8.43 -16.47
CA SER A 192 3.92 8.69 -16.59
C SER A 192 3.49 9.82 -17.56
N ARG A 193 2.49 9.58 -18.43
CA ARG A 193 1.92 10.58 -19.34
C ARG A 193 1.33 11.82 -18.66
N THR A 194 1.08 11.74 -17.38
CA THR A 194 0.82 12.92 -16.53
C THR A 194 2.19 13.41 -16.07
N PRO A 195 2.53 14.69 -16.29
CA PRO A 195 3.75 15.27 -15.72
C PRO A 195 3.62 15.21 -14.19
N SER A 196 3.99 14.09 -13.62
CA SER A 196 4.18 14.00 -12.17
C SER A 196 5.55 14.59 -11.80
N SER A 197 5.82 15.78 -12.37
CA SER A 197 7.01 16.57 -12.05
C SER A 197 7.12 16.89 -10.54
N HIS A 198 6.20 16.36 -9.75
CA HIS A 198 6.04 16.72 -8.35
C HIS A 198 5.90 15.51 -7.41
N VAL A 199 6.16 14.28 -7.88
CA VAL A 199 6.22 13.13 -6.97
C VAL A 199 7.57 13.13 -6.28
N ALA A 200 7.58 13.42 -4.99
CA ALA A 200 8.78 13.25 -4.18
C ALA A 200 9.19 11.77 -4.21
N GLN A 201 10.28 11.49 -4.91
CA GLN A 201 10.78 10.12 -5.08
C GLN A 201 11.61 9.65 -3.89
N VAL A 202 12.11 10.57 -3.10
CA VAL A 202 12.96 10.32 -1.92
C VAL A 202 12.23 10.84 -0.68
N ALA A 203 12.24 10.05 0.38
CA ALA A 203 11.68 10.44 1.67
C ALA A 203 12.41 11.70 2.20
N SER A 204 11.65 12.72 2.57
CA SER A 204 12.12 14.03 3.00
C SER A 204 11.18 14.55 4.10
N ARG A 205 11.00 15.87 4.19
CA ARG A 205 10.09 16.51 5.15
C ARG A 205 8.68 16.61 4.56
N CYS A 206 7.67 16.20 5.36
CA CYS A 206 6.25 16.33 5.02
C CYS A 206 5.52 17.11 6.11
N ALA A 207 4.67 18.05 5.72
CA ALA A 207 3.71 18.69 6.62
C ALA A 207 2.32 18.07 6.45
N ILE A 208 1.62 17.86 7.55
CA ILE A 208 0.21 17.43 7.56
C ILE A 208 -0.58 18.46 8.33
N VAL A 209 -1.64 18.96 7.73
CA VAL A 209 -2.56 19.90 8.36
C VAL A 209 -3.80 19.15 8.83
N GLY A 210 -3.97 19.06 10.15
CA GLY A 210 -5.04 18.33 10.83
C GLY A 210 -4.53 17.03 11.49
N ALA A 211 -4.69 16.97 12.82
CA ALA A 211 -4.30 15.84 13.68
C ALA A 211 -5.49 14.95 14.05
N GLY A 212 -6.49 14.86 13.22
CA GLY A 212 -7.56 13.87 13.31
C GLY A 212 -7.12 12.50 12.79
N ILE A 213 -8.04 11.54 12.75
CA ILE A 213 -7.77 10.16 12.34
C ILE A 213 -7.17 10.06 10.93
N ALA A 214 -7.60 10.91 10.00
CA ALA A 214 -7.08 10.94 8.65
C ALA A 214 -5.61 11.41 8.61
N GLY A 215 -5.31 12.55 9.24
CA GLY A 215 -3.94 13.10 9.29
C GLY A 215 -2.98 12.18 10.02
N ALA A 216 -3.38 11.63 11.17
CA ALA A 216 -2.57 10.71 11.96
C ALA A 216 -2.25 9.41 11.18
N SER A 217 -3.23 8.87 10.43
CA SER A 217 -3.01 7.67 9.62
C SER A 217 -1.99 7.91 8.51
N VAL A 218 -2.05 9.06 7.84
CA VAL A 218 -1.10 9.45 6.79
C VAL A 218 0.28 9.72 7.41
N ALA A 219 0.33 10.42 8.55
CA ALA A 219 1.58 10.67 9.29
C ALA A 219 2.29 9.35 9.61
N HIS A 220 1.59 8.42 10.20
CA HIS A 220 2.12 7.10 10.52
C HIS A 220 2.60 6.35 9.27
N ALA A 221 1.84 6.38 8.19
CA ALA A 221 2.19 5.71 6.95
C ALA A 221 3.45 6.31 6.29
N LEU A 222 3.64 7.63 6.35
CA LEU A 222 4.80 8.32 5.80
C LEU A 222 6.05 8.14 6.69
N ALA A 223 5.91 8.29 8.01
CA ALA A 223 7.00 8.07 8.96
C ALA A 223 7.63 6.69 8.79
N ARG A 224 6.81 5.65 8.65
CA ARG A 224 7.27 4.28 8.38
C ARG A 224 8.05 4.15 7.08
N ARG A 225 7.80 5.03 6.11
CA ARG A 225 8.52 5.12 4.82
C ARG A 225 9.76 6.02 4.88
N GLY A 226 10.11 6.54 6.08
CA GLY A 226 11.30 7.35 6.32
C GLY A 226 11.10 8.85 6.19
N TRP A 227 9.87 9.30 6.05
CA TRP A 227 9.58 10.72 6.03
C TRP A 227 9.69 11.31 7.44
N GLN A 228 10.25 12.52 7.52
CA GLN A 228 10.16 13.37 8.70
C GLN A 228 8.85 14.15 8.62
N VAL A 229 7.91 13.84 9.50
CA VAL A 229 6.54 14.35 9.41
C VAL A 229 6.29 15.37 10.51
N THR A 230 5.80 16.55 10.14
CA THR A 230 5.26 17.53 11.09
C THR A 230 3.75 17.61 10.91
N VAL A 231 3.00 17.34 11.98
CA VAL A 231 1.54 17.43 12.00
C VAL A 231 1.13 18.71 12.73
N PHE A 232 0.46 19.59 12.04
CA PHE A 232 -0.08 20.85 12.58
C PHE A 232 -1.56 20.71 12.86
N ASP A 233 -1.99 21.22 14.01
CA ASP A 233 -3.43 21.33 14.33
C ASP A 233 -3.72 22.63 15.09
N GLN A 234 -4.87 23.23 14.84
CA GLN A 234 -5.35 24.38 15.60
C GLN A 234 -5.68 24.06 17.06
N GLU A 235 -5.98 22.80 17.35
CA GLU A 235 -6.25 22.32 18.70
C GLU A 235 -4.93 22.08 19.47
N VAL A 236 -5.00 22.24 20.78
CA VAL A 236 -3.84 22.01 21.66
C VAL A 236 -3.37 20.55 21.66
N ARG A 237 -4.30 19.61 21.43
CA ARG A 237 -4.04 18.17 21.46
C ARG A 237 -4.54 17.49 20.19
N PRO A 238 -3.90 16.40 19.76
CA PRO A 238 -4.43 15.60 18.66
C PRO A 238 -5.85 15.09 18.96
N ALA A 239 -6.60 14.83 17.91
CA ALA A 239 -8.00 14.37 17.98
C ALA A 239 -8.97 15.37 18.61
N GLY A 240 -8.71 16.66 18.56
CA GLY A 240 -9.57 17.70 19.14
C GLY A 240 -10.96 17.84 18.50
N GLY A 241 -11.12 17.41 17.23
CA GLY A 241 -12.41 17.44 16.52
C GLY A 241 -13.21 16.13 16.65
N ALA A 242 -13.82 15.68 15.55
CA ALA A 242 -14.64 14.45 15.51
C ALA A 242 -13.89 13.19 15.95
N SER A 243 -12.58 13.16 15.81
CA SER A 243 -11.75 12.05 16.29
C SER A 243 -11.60 11.97 17.81
N GLY A 244 -12.10 12.99 18.54
CA GLY A 244 -12.17 13.02 20.02
C GLY A 244 -13.43 12.38 20.60
N LEU A 245 -14.34 11.89 19.77
CA LEU A 245 -15.54 11.19 20.25
C LEU A 245 -15.16 9.95 21.08
N PRO A 246 -15.97 9.64 22.12
CA PRO A 246 -15.67 8.53 23.05
C PRO A 246 -15.55 7.17 22.36
N ALA A 247 -16.32 6.95 21.29
CA ALA A 247 -16.29 5.76 20.48
C ALA A 247 -16.67 6.10 19.01
N GLY A 248 -16.10 5.32 18.09
CA GLY A 248 -16.45 5.30 16.68
C GLY A 248 -16.70 3.89 16.21
N LEU A 249 -17.45 3.73 15.16
CA LEU A 249 -17.69 2.44 14.50
C LEU A 249 -16.91 2.37 13.19
N ALA A 250 -16.12 1.32 13.02
CA ALA A 250 -15.49 0.98 11.76
C ALA A 250 -16.33 -0.09 11.06
N VAL A 251 -17.19 0.35 10.13
CA VAL A 251 -18.13 -0.50 9.40
C VAL A 251 -17.86 -0.35 7.92
N PRO A 252 -17.76 -1.45 7.14
CA PRO A 252 -17.63 -1.35 5.71
C PRO A 252 -18.93 -0.87 5.06
N HIS A 253 -18.83 0.02 4.09
CA HIS A 253 -19.95 0.31 3.20
C HIS A 253 -20.23 -0.91 2.33
N VAL A 254 -21.50 -1.26 2.16
CA VAL A 254 -21.95 -2.37 1.32
C VAL A 254 -22.96 -1.85 0.31
N SER A 255 -22.69 -2.07 -0.97
CA SER A 255 -23.61 -1.81 -2.08
C SER A 255 -23.85 -3.09 -2.88
N ALA A 256 -25.03 -3.17 -3.51
CA ALA A 256 -25.42 -4.36 -4.28
C ALA A 256 -24.50 -4.61 -5.50
N ASP A 257 -23.95 -3.55 -6.07
CA ASP A 257 -23.05 -3.55 -7.23
C ASP A 257 -21.57 -3.73 -6.88
N ASP A 258 -21.27 -3.89 -5.59
CA ASP A 258 -19.89 -3.95 -5.07
C ASP A 258 -18.95 -2.87 -5.64
N ASN A 259 -19.44 -1.65 -5.69
CA ASN A 259 -18.73 -0.51 -6.27
C ASN A 259 -17.37 -0.23 -5.58
N PRO A 260 -16.51 0.62 -6.18
CA PRO A 260 -15.18 0.92 -5.63
C PRO A 260 -15.21 1.43 -4.18
N ARG A 261 -16.26 2.17 -3.78
CA ARG A 261 -16.42 2.62 -2.39
C ARG A 261 -16.61 1.45 -1.43
N SER A 262 -17.41 0.46 -1.80
CA SER A 262 -17.62 -0.76 -0.99
C SER A 262 -16.33 -1.54 -0.83
N ARG A 263 -15.58 -1.75 -1.92
CA ARG A 263 -14.30 -2.46 -1.90
C ARG A 263 -13.25 -1.73 -1.06
N LEU A 264 -13.15 -0.40 -1.22
CA LEU A 264 -12.20 0.42 -0.47
C LEU A 264 -12.54 0.45 1.02
N SER A 265 -13.80 0.63 1.40
CA SER A 265 -14.22 0.67 2.80
C SER A 265 -14.03 -0.67 3.50
N ARG A 266 -14.31 -1.81 2.85
CA ARG A 266 -13.99 -3.15 3.40
C ARG A 266 -12.49 -3.32 3.64
N SER A 267 -11.67 -2.91 2.68
CA SER A 267 -10.22 -2.95 2.85
C SER A 267 -9.75 -2.04 3.99
N GLY A 268 -10.31 -0.84 4.08
CA GLY A 268 -10.01 0.13 5.13
C GLY A 268 -10.39 -0.37 6.52
N THR A 269 -11.59 -0.94 6.68
CA THR A 269 -12.05 -1.52 7.96
C THR A 269 -11.13 -2.65 8.44
N ARG A 270 -10.73 -3.56 7.54
CA ARG A 270 -9.79 -4.63 7.87
C ARG A 270 -8.41 -4.10 8.25
N LEU A 271 -7.91 -3.10 7.52
CA LEU A 271 -6.62 -2.48 7.80
C LEU A 271 -6.64 -1.75 9.15
N LEU A 272 -7.74 -1.06 9.46
CA LEU A 272 -7.94 -0.40 10.75
C LEU A 272 -7.92 -1.43 11.88
N ALA A 273 -8.65 -2.54 11.74
CA ALA A 273 -8.67 -3.61 12.73
C ALA A 273 -7.26 -4.19 12.98
N GLN A 274 -6.45 -4.39 11.93
CA GLN A 274 -5.04 -4.82 12.08
C GLN A 274 -4.18 -3.80 12.83
N HIS A 275 -4.41 -2.50 12.61
CA HIS A 275 -3.73 -1.45 13.37
C HIS A 275 -4.19 -1.44 14.82
N ALA A 276 -5.50 -1.55 15.07
CA ALA A 276 -6.07 -1.57 16.42
C ALA A 276 -5.53 -2.77 17.21
N ASP A 277 -5.57 -3.96 16.64
CA ASP A 277 -5.07 -5.18 17.29
C ASP A 277 -3.59 -5.08 17.71
N ARG A 278 -2.81 -4.37 16.93
CA ARG A 278 -1.37 -4.20 17.18
C ARG A 278 -1.04 -3.08 18.16
N LEU A 279 -1.82 -2.00 18.16
CA LEU A 279 -1.46 -0.74 18.81
C LEU A 279 -2.32 -0.40 20.02
N LEU A 280 -3.47 -1.04 20.18
CA LEU A 280 -4.48 -0.68 21.17
C LEU A 280 -4.80 -1.86 22.08
N VAL A 281 -5.36 -1.56 23.24
CA VAL A 281 -5.78 -2.56 24.22
C VAL A 281 -7.20 -3.01 23.89
N ARG A 282 -7.34 -4.31 23.56
CA ARG A 282 -8.65 -4.92 23.31
C ARG A 282 -9.54 -4.88 24.53
N GLY A 283 -10.84 -4.63 24.34
CA GLY A 283 -11.83 -4.47 25.42
C GLY A 283 -11.80 -3.10 26.08
N GLN A 284 -10.70 -2.35 25.95
CA GLN A 284 -10.55 -1.01 26.52
C GLN A 284 -10.62 0.09 25.47
N ASP A 285 -9.86 -0.05 24.38
CA ASP A 285 -9.72 0.98 23.33
C ASP A 285 -10.42 0.60 22.05
N TRP A 286 -10.64 -0.70 21.84
CA TRP A 286 -11.33 -1.25 20.67
C TRP A 286 -11.82 -2.67 20.92
N GLU A 287 -12.78 -3.14 20.12
CA GLU A 287 -13.22 -4.54 20.14
C GLU A 287 -13.79 -4.94 18.78
N PRO A 288 -13.42 -6.10 18.20
CA PRO A 288 -14.03 -6.67 16.99
C PRO A 288 -15.38 -7.31 17.34
N SER A 289 -16.32 -6.49 17.81
CA SER A 289 -17.64 -6.90 18.30
C SER A 289 -18.63 -7.26 17.20
N GLY A 290 -18.30 -6.97 15.94
CA GLY A 290 -19.31 -6.85 14.89
C GLY A 290 -20.22 -5.63 15.09
N VAL A 291 -20.99 -5.31 14.07
CA VAL A 291 -21.97 -4.21 14.12
C VAL A 291 -23.24 -4.63 13.39
N LEU A 292 -24.39 -4.40 14.02
CA LEU A 292 -25.70 -4.55 13.38
C LEU A 292 -26.16 -3.20 12.83
N GLU A 293 -26.13 -3.06 11.51
CA GLU A 293 -26.66 -1.90 10.80
C GLU A 293 -28.17 -2.05 10.62
N LYS A 294 -28.94 -1.13 11.19
CA LYS A 294 -30.39 -1.01 10.92
C LYS A 294 -30.60 -0.18 9.69
N ARG A 295 -31.39 -0.69 8.75
CA ARG A 295 -31.69 -0.01 7.47
C ARG A 295 -33.00 0.77 7.56
N PRO A 296 -33.16 1.83 6.73
CA PRO A 296 -34.41 2.61 6.70
C PRO A 296 -35.65 1.82 6.28
N ASP A 297 -35.44 0.73 5.51
CA ASP A 297 -36.50 -0.19 5.07
C ASP A 297 -36.97 -1.17 6.13
N GLY A 298 -36.45 -1.07 7.35
CA GLY A 298 -36.73 -1.97 8.48
C GLY A 298 -35.85 -3.22 8.49
N GLY A 299 -35.00 -3.41 7.48
CA GLY A 299 -34.03 -4.50 7.44
C GLY A 299 -32.85 -4.28 8.38
N ALA A 300 -32.05 -5.33 8.56
CA ALA A 300 -30.81 -5.26 9.31
C ALA A 300 -29.70 -6.01 8.58
N LEU A 301 -28.48 -5.49 8.62
CA LEU A 301 -27.30 -6.12 8.08
C LEU A 301 -26.26 -6.32 9.18
N TRP A 302 -25.81 -7.56 9.37
CA TRP A 302 -24.73 -7.86 10.29
C TRP A 302 -23.38 -7.77 9.59
N HIS A 303 -22.46 -6.99 10.18
CA HIS A 303 -21.09 -6.81 9.73
C HIS A 303 -20.14 -7.52 10.72
N PRO A 304 -19.78 -8.80 10.50
CA PRO A 304 -18.99 -9.57 11.47
C PRO A 304 -17.58 -9.06 11.67
N GLN A 305 -17.00 -8.39 10.67
CA GLN A 305 -15.64 -7.86 10.72
C GLN A 305 -15.58 -6.38 11.15
N ALA A 306 -16.72 -5.78 11.48
CA ALA A 306 -16.78 -4.43 12.01
C ALA A 306 -16.34 -4.39 13.48
N CYS A 307 -15.89 -3.23 13.91
CA CYS A 307 -15.44 -3.03 15.29
C CYS A 307 -15.87 -1.65 15.82
N TRP A 308 -15.94 -1.53 17.14
CA TRP A 308 -15.89 -0.22 17.76
C TRP A 308 -14.45 0.11 18.15
N ILE A 309 -14.13 1.40 18.21
CA ILE A 309 -12.81 1.91 18.52
C ILE A 309 -12.92 3.28 19.20
N LYS A 310 -11.99 3.60 20.09
CA LYS A 310 -11.73 4.97 20.55
C LYS A 310 -10.81 5.67 19.56
N PRO A 311 -11.32 6.59 18.70
CA PRO A 311 -10.49 7.16 17.64
C PRO A 311 -9.29 7.93 18.18
N ALA A 312 -9.46 8.63 19.33
CA ALA A 312 -8.37 9.36 19.96
C ALA A 312 -7.21 8.47 20.41
N ALA A 313 -7.48 7.27 20.90
CA ALA A 313 -6.44 6.31 21.28
C ALA A 313 -5.62 5.86 20.05
N LEU A 314 -6.29 5.59 18.92
CA LEU A 314 -5.61 5.22 17.69
C LEU A 314 -4.79 6.39 17.12
N VAL A 315 -5.31 7.62 17.14
CA VAL A 315 -4.59 8.83 16.74
C VAL A 315 -3.30 8.99 17.56
N GLN A 316 -3.39 8.88 18.87
CA GLN A 316 -2.23 8.99 19.77
C GLN A 316 -1.19 7.89 19.44
N ALA A 317 -1.63 6.64 19.29
CA ALA A 317 -0.75 5.53 18.97
C ALA A 317 -0.03 5.71 17.61
N TRP A 318 -0.72 6.25 16.60
CA TRP A 318 -0.11 6.54 15.31
C TRP A 318 0.89 7.69 15.35
N LEU A 319 0.63 8.73 16.15
CA LEU A 319 1.51 9.89 16.27
C LEU A 319 2.70 9.67 17.23
N ALA A 320 2.76 8.55 17.93
CA ALA A 320 3.85 8.23 18.86
C ALA A 320 5.19 7.85 18.18
N SER A 321 5.25 7.84 16.84
CA SER A 321 6.49 7.56 16.10
C SER A 321 7.51 8.69 16.26
N PRO A 322 8.80 8.39 16.48
CA PRO A 322 9.84 9.42 16.66
C PRO A 322 10.07 10.30 15.42
N GLU A 323 9.67 9.82 14.23
CA GLU A 323 9.73 10.59 13.00
C GLU A 323 8.56 11.58 12.84
N ILE A 324 7.62 11.64 13.80
CA ILE A 324 6.46 12.51 13.77
C ILE A 324 6.55 13.55 14.86
N ALA A 325 6.61 14.83 14.49
CA ALA A 325 6.45 15.95 15.38
C ALA A 325 5.00 16.45 15.34
N PHE A 326 4.37 16.63 16.50
CA PHE A 326 3.06 17.28 16.60
C PHE A 326 3.23 18.72 17.06
N VAL A 327 2.60 19.66 16.36
CA VAL A 327 2.57 21.10 16.65
C VAL A 327 1.12 21.53 16.80
N GLY A 328 0.66 21.56 18.04
CA GLY A 328 -0.71 21.98 18.38
C GLY A 328 -0.80 23.51 18.52
N ASN A 329 -2.04 24.00 18.71
CA ASN A 329 -2.35 25.42 18.82
C ASN A 329 -1.79 26.24 17.63
N THR A 330 -1.77 25.61 16.45
CA THR A 330 -1.17 26.23 15.25
C THR A 330 -2.13 26.08 14.06
N GLN A 331 -2.74 27.19 13.68
CA GLN A 331 -3.59 27.26 12.50
C GLN A 331 -2.72 27.53 11.27
N ILE A 332 -2.91 26.75 10.22
CA ILE A 332 -2.31 27.03 8.91
C ILE A 332 -3.31 27.88 8.12
N ALA A 333 -2.87 29.08 7.68
CA ALA A 333 -3.68 30.03 6.94
C ALA A 333 -3.33 30.10 5.46
N ALA A 334 -2.06 29.85 5.10
CA ALA A 334 -1.63 29.91 3.70
C ALA A 334 -0.56 28.86 3.38
N LEU A 335 -0.57 28.44 2.11
CA LEU A 335 0.41 27.55 1.50
C LEU A 335 1.03 28.28 0.32
N GLN A 336 2.33 28.40 0.31
CA GLN A 336 3.07 29.00 -0.79
C GLN A 336 4.03 27.98 -1.38
N ARG A 337 4.01 27.84 -2.70
CA ARG A 337 4.97 26.97 -3.39
C ARG A 337 6.07 27.83 -4.00
N SER A 338 7.32 27.47 -3.69
CA SER A 338 8.50 28.06 -4.29
C SER A 338 9.44 26.91 -4.69
N ASP A 339 9.80 26.87 -5.95
CA ASP A 339 10.57 25.77 -6.54
C ASP A 339 9.89 24.39 -6.33
N GLU A 340 10.59 23.49 -5.67
CA GLU A 340 10.10 22.12 -5.38
C GLU A 340 9.49 21.99 -3.96
N LEU A 341 9.46 23.08 -3.17
CA LEU A 341 9.06 23.06 -1.77
C LEU A 341 7.81 23.91 -1.50
N TRP A 342 7.09 23.49 -0.46
CA TRP A 342 5.96 24.21 0.10
C TRP A 342 6.37 24.91 1.39
N THR A 343 6.03 26.17 1.53
CA THR A 343 6.13 26.95 2.77
C THR A 343 4.74 27.10 3.37
N LEU A 344 4.61 26.82 4.66
CA LEU A 344 3.38 26.99 5.42
C LEU A 344 3.43 28.27 6.22
N HIS A 345 2.32 29.02 6.27
CA HIS A 345 2.21 30.25 7.06
C HIS A 345 1.00 30.18 8.00
N ASP A 346 1.18 30.75 9.20
CA ASP A 346 0.08 30.97 10.12
C ASP A 346 -0.74 32.23 9.73
N PRO A 347 -1.82 32.58 10.47
CA PRO A 347 -2.62 33.78 10.21
C PRO A 347 -1.85 35.11 10.38
N GLN A 348 -0.73 35.11 11.09
CA GLN A 348 0.15 36.25 11.30
C GLN A 348 1.24 36.37 10.24
N GLY A 349 1.31 35.39 9.32
CA GLY A 349 2.30 35.34 8.25
C GLY A 349 3.65 34.73 8.69
N LEU A 350 3.72 34.14 9.88
CA LEU A 350 4.92 33.45 10.35
C LEU A 350 5.21 32.22 9.48
N ASP A 351 6.46 32.08 9.03
CA ASP A 351 6.94 30.90 8.30
C ASP A 351 7.08 29.71 9.26
N LEU A 352 6.31 28.66 9.02
CA LEU A 352 6.27 27.43 9.80
C LEU A 352 7.15 26.31 9.21
N GLY A 353 7.96 26.64 8.22
CA GLY A 353 8.94 25.74 7.62
C GLY A 353 8.61 25.29 6.20
N ARG A 354 9.61 24.63 5.60
CA ARG A 354 9.57 24.17 4.20
C ARG A 354 9.48 22.65 4.11
N TYR A 355 8.62 22.17 3.23
CA TYR A 355 8.26 20.77 3.10
C TYR A 355 8.19 20.35 1.63
N ALA A 356 8.67 19.14 1.33
CA ALA A 356 8.57 18.58 -0.01
C ALA A 356 7.15 18.16 -0.36
N VAL A 357 6.37 17.78 0.66
CA VAL A 357 4.96 17.36 0.52
C VAL A 357 4.13 18.01 1.61
N VAL A 358 2.93 18.45 1.26
CA VAL A 358 1.89 18.90 2.19
C VAL A 358 0.65 18.04 2.01
N VAL A 359 0.09 17.56 3.12
CA VAL A 359 -1.16 16.81 3.15
C VAL A 359 -2.20 17.61 3.92
N LEU A 360 -3.32 17.88 3.28
CA LEU A 360 -4.45 18.54 3.91
C LEU A 360 -5.42 17.48 4.43
N ALA A 361 -5.56 17.40 5.74
CA ALA A 361 -6.42 16.47 6.46
C ALA A 361 -7.30 17.17 7.51
N ASN A 362 -7.53 18.48 7.32
CA ASN A 362 -8.28 19.37 8.20
C ASN A 362 -9.77 19.51 7.82
N ALA A 363 -10.35 18.44 7.30
CA ALA A 363 -11.76 18.32 6.95
C ALA A 363 -12.26 19.49 6.07
N MET A 364 -13.30 20.20 6.50
CA MET A 364 -13.87 21.32 5.74
C MET A 364 -12.89 22.48 5.53
N GLY A 365 -11.87 22.62 6.37
CA GLY A 365 -10.82 23.63 6.23
C GLY A 365 -9.92 23.46 5.01
N CYS A 366 -9.88 22.26 4.41
CA CYS A 366 -9.10 22.00 3.19
C CYS A 366 -9.46 22.95 2.04
N ALA A 367 -10.75 23.23 1.85
CA ALA A 367 -11.24 24.06 0.75
C ALA A 367 -10.75 25.53 0.85
N ALA A 368 -10.63 26.05 2.06
CA ALA A 368 -10.15 27.41 2.30
C ALA A 368 -8.66 27.55 1.96
N LEU A 369 -7.84 26.58 2.42
CA LEU A 369 -6.40 26.55 2.15
C LEU A 369 -6.10 26.43 0.65
N LEU A 370 -6.87 25.61 -0.07
CA LEU A 370 -6.68 25.41 -1.50
C LEU A 370 -7.03 26.63 -2.34
N LYS A 371 -8.05 27.40 -1.96
CA LYS A 371 -8.41 28.65 -2.64
C LYS A 371 -7.32 29.71 -2.51
N GLY A 372 -6.57 29.71 -1.40
CA GLY A 372 -5.46 30.65 -1.15
C GLY A 372 -4.12 30.27 -1.78
N SER A 373 -3.98 29.08 -2.32
CA SER A 373 -2.67 28.53 -2.72
C SER A 373 -2.19 28.90 -4.14
N GLY A 374 -2.92 29.80 -4.85
CA GLY A 374 -2.55 30.27 -6.20
C GLY A 374 -2.97 29.34 -7.34
N PRO A 375 -2.76 29.75 -8.62
CA PRO A 375 -3.34 29.09 -9.80
C PRO A 375 -2.77 27.70 -10.15
N GLY A 376 -1.80 27.20 -9.42
CA GLY A 376 -1.16 25.89 -9.67
C GLY A 376 -1.85 24.69 -9.03
N VAL A 377 -2.83 24.90 -8.14
CA VAL A 377 -3.56 23.84 -7.44
C VAL A 377 -4.96 23.71 -8.01
N GLN A 378 -5.12 22.95 -9.08
CA GLN A 378 -6.44 22.57 -9.57
C GLN A 378 -6.95 21.34 -8.82
N LEU A 379 -7.90 21.52 -7.91
CA LEU A 379 -8.78 20.43 -7.51
C LEU A 379 -9.78 20.18 -8.65
N LYS A 380 -9.89 18.92 -9.05
CA LYS A 380 -11.04 18.53 -9.87
C LYS A 380 -12.30 18.82 -9.05
N ALA A 381 -13.15 19.69 -9.55
CA ALA A 381 -14.38 20.14 -8.90
C ALA A 381 -15.29 18.97 -8.44
N ASP A 382 -15.18 17.83 -9.12
CA ASP A 382 -15.89 16.58 -8.79
C ASP A 382 -15.52 15.97 -7.44
N LEU A 383 -14.37 16.30 -6.88
CA LEU A 383 -13.93 15.81 -5.55
C LEU A 383 -14.55 16.63 -4.41
N LEU A 384 -14.80 17.92 -4.62
CA LEU A 384 -15.41 18.80 -3.62
C LEU A 384 -16.94 18.60 -3.52
N ALA A 385 -17.58 18.15 -4.58
CA ALA A 385 -19.03 17.87 -4.59
C ALA A 385 -19.40 16.52 -3.93
N LYS A 386 -18.41 15.70 -3.56
CA LYS A 386 -18.58 14.36 -2.95
C LYS A 386 -18.09 14.28 -1.51
N LEU A 387 -17.59 15.36 -0.95
CA LEU A 387 -17.27 15.52 0.47
C LEU A 387 -18.45 16.13 1.23
#